data_fa26449919f56743be084137499e4bd2
#
_entry.id   fa26449919f56743be084137499e4bd2
#
_cell.length_a   1.000
_cell.length_b   1.000
_cell.length_c   1.000
_cell.angle_alpha   90.00
_cell.angle_beta   90.00
_cell.angle_gamma   90.00
#
_symmetry.space_group_name_H-M   'P 1'
#
loop_
_entity.id
_entity.type
_entity.pdbx_description
1 polymer ?
#
loop_
_entity_poly.entity_id
_entity_poly.type
_entity_poly.pdbx_seq_one_letter_code
_entity_poly.pdbx_strand_id
1 'polypeptide(L)'
;VRVPNTKDLAIDLDAMYAAIDDSVGMVHITNPNNPTGRLLDPAKLREFCIKASKKTLVLVDEAYNELTDDPPANSMIPLVKAGHNIIVARTFSKIYGLAGMRVGYMIASEENTEWINRYGMGGYTLNQAGLAAAIASYNDEAFLTFVKDKVIEAKGLVMDGLKANGLTALPSSTNFIFVDLGKGDAELFRAAMAEKDIHIRGIYRTYTNWSRVSMGKIADVQRYVDAIPQALETMTKKQNA
;
A
#
# COMPACT_ATOMS: atom_id res chain seq x y z
N VAL A 1 8.23 17.00 -7.36
CA VAL A 1 9.07 16.09 -8.18
C VAL A 1 8.60 14.66 -7.95
N ARG A 2 8.52 13.85 -9.02
CA ARG A 2 8.26 12.41 -8.91
C ARG A 2 9.52 11.67 -9.34
N VAL A 3 10.02 10.81 -8.46
CA VAL A 3 11.13 9.92 -8.75
C VAL A 3 10.56 8.59 -9.27
N PRO A 4 10.95 8.13 -10.46
CA PRO A 4 10.53 6.82 -10.96
C PRO A 4 11.02 5.69 -10.05
N ASN A 5 10.26 4.60 -10.01
CA ASN A 5 10.73 3.36 -9.41
C ASN A 5 11.89 2.77 -10.25
N THR A 6 12.65 1.90 -9.63
CA THR A 6 13.65 1.07 -10.31
C THR A 6 13.00 0.14 -11.35
N LYS A 7 13.80 -0.54 -12.18
CA LYS A 7 13.29 -1.47 -13.22
C LYS A 7 12.46 -2.63 -12.63
N ASP A 8 12.77 -3.05 -11.41
CA ASP A 8 12.05 -4.08 -10.68
C ASP A 8 10.90 -3.50 -9.81
N LEU A 9 10.51 -2.26 -10.09
CA LEU A 9 9.42 -1.52 -9.46
C LEU A 9 9.57 -1.32 -7.92
N ALA A 10 10.80 -1.29 -7.42
CA ALA A 10 11.11 -0.83 -6.08
C ALA A 10 11.22 0.70 -6.02
N ILE A 11 11.02 1.28 -4.86
CA ILE A 11 11.32 2.70 -4.63
C ILE A 11 12.83 2.89 -4.72
N ASP A 12 13.27 3.86 -5.53
CA ASP A 12 14.67 4.22 -5.69
C ASP A 12 15.05 5.30 -4.65
N LEU A 13 15.55 4.84 -3.50
CA LEU A 13 15.92 5.72 -2.39
C LEU A 13 17.10 6.63 -2.73
N ASP A 14 18.05 6.14 -3.54
CA ASP A 14 19.22 6.93 -3.94
C ASP A 14 18.84 8.06 -4.89
N ALA A 15 18.00 7.75 -5.90
CA ALA A 15 17.49 8.76 -6.80
C ALA A 15 16.56 9.75 -6.06
N MET A 16 15.77 9.29 -5.08
CA MET A 16 14.96 10.17 -4.23
C MET A 16 15.86 11.13 -3.43
N TYR A 17 16.94 10.62 -2.83
CA TYR A 17 17.85 11.45 -2.05
C TYR A 17 18.57 12.49 -2.93
N ALA A 18 19.00 12.10 -4.13
CA ALA A 18 19.62 13.00 -5.09
C ALA A 18 18.70 14.12 -5.58
N ALA A 19 17.38 13.88 -5.56
CA ALA A 19 16.37 14.87 -5.95
C ALA A 19 16.02 15.88 -4.84
N ILE A 20 16.59 15.76 -3.63
CA ILE A 20 16.33 16.70 -2.53
C ILE A 20 17.25 17.90 -2.67
N ASP A 21 16.69 19.03 -3.07
CA ASP A 21 17.32 20.36 -3.06
C ASP A 21 16.57 21.33 -2.12
N ASP A 22 16.99 22.57 -2.06
CA ASP A 22 16.43 23.60 -1.16
C ASP A 22 14.95 23.95 -1.46
N SER A 23 14.41 23.54 -2.61
CA SER A 23 13.03 23.75 -2.99
C SER A 23 12.09 22.63 -2.49
N VAL A 24 12.67 21.51 -1.99
CA VAL A 24 11.90 20.36 -1.52
C VAL A 24 11.48 20.53 -0.07
N GLY A 25 10.22 20.88 0.15
CA GLY A 25 9.67 21.04 1.50
C GLY A 25 9.34 19.71 2.20
N MET A 26 9.10 18.64 1.45
CA MET A 26 8.78 17.33 2.02
C MET A 26 9.09 16.19 1.05
N VAL A 27 9.58 15.08 1.59
CA VAL A 27 9.68 13.79 0.89
C VAL A 27 8.60 12.85 1.43
N HIS A 28 7.85 12.20 0.52
CA HIS A 28 6.82 11.23 0.88
C HIS A 28 7.19 9.84 0.40
N ILE A 29 7.19 8.86 1.29
CA ILE A 29 7.42 7.43 1.03
C ILE A 29 6.24 6.63 1.57
N THR A 30 5.68 5.74 0.75
CA THR A 30 4.69 4.75 1.18
C THR A 30 5.38 3.39 1.32
N ASN A 31 5.43 2.86 2.55
CA ASN A 31 6.11 1.59 2.84
C ASN A 31 5.33 0.74 3.86
N PRO A 32 4.80 -0.43 3.46
CA PRO A 32 4.82 -1.06 2.13
C PRO A 32 4.16 -0.23 1.04
N ASN A 33 4.68 -0.32 -0.19
CA ASN A 33 4.32 0.57 -1.29
C ASN A 33 2.97 0.22 -1.94
N ASN A 34 2.20 1.24 -2.29
CA ASN A 34 1.04 1.13 -3.16
C ASN A 34 1.33 1.86 -4.48
N PRO A 35 1.30 1.20 -5.65
CA PRO A 35 0.58 -0.05 -5.96
C PRO A 35 1.41 -1.34 -5.95
N THR A 36 2.73 -1.29 -5.77
CA THR A 36 3.59 -2.44 -6.03
C THR A 36 3.53 -3.53 -4.96
N GLY A 37 3.05 -3.20 -3.75
CA GLY A 37 3.02 -4.12 -2.61
C GLY A 37 4.39 -4.34 -1.95
N ARG A 38 5.47 -3.81 -2.54
CA ARG A 38 6.83 -4.05 -2.08
C ARG A 38 7.11 -3.37 -0.73
N LEU A 39 7.87 -4.08 0.09
CA LEU A 39 8.43 -3.59 1.33
C LEU A 39 9.91 -3.26 1.08
N LEU A 40 10.34 -2.09 1.51
CA LEU A 40 11.75 -1.71 1.51
C LEU A 40 12.49 -2.45 2.63
N ASP A 41 13.77 -2.70 2.41
CA ASP A 41 14.68 -3.11 3.48
C ASP A 41 14.65 -2.06 4.62
N PRO A 42 14.35 -2.46 5.86
CA PRO A 42 14.16 -1.52 6.95
C PRO A 42 15.45 -0.77 7.32
N ALA A 43 16.63 -1.37 7.14
CA ALA A 43 17.89 -0.70 7.42
C ALA A 43 18.17 0.39 6.38
N LYS A 44 17.95 0.11 5.10
CA LYS A 44 18.11 1.08 4.01
C LYS A 44 17.10 2.23 4.13
N LEU A 45 15.84 1.93 4.45
CA LEU A 45 14.84 2.97 4.66
C LEU A 45 15.18 3.85 5.86
N ARG A 46 15.66 3.25 6.96
CA ARG A 46 16.10 3.98 8.16
C ARG A 46 17.27 4.91 7.85
N GLU A 47 18.28 4.41 7.15
CA GLU A 47 19.44 5.22 6.71
C GLU A 47 18.99 6.40 5.83
N PHE A 48 18.15 6.15 4.85
CA PHE A 48 17.56 7.19 4.00
C PHE A 48 16.83 8.25 4.84
N CYS A 49 15.94 7.83 5.73
CA CYS A 49 15.15 8.73 6.58
C CYS A 49 16.05 9.61 7.47
N ILE A 50 17.10 9.04 8.06
CA ILE A 50 18.08 9.79 8.87
C ILE A 50 18.82 10.86 8.03
N LYS A 51 19.22 10.52 6.81
CA LYS A 51 19.90 11.46 5.91
C LYS A 51 18.95 12.54 5.38
N ALA A 52 17.78 12.14 4.90
CA ALA A 52 16.81 13.04 4.29
C ALA A 52 16.21 14.02 5.31
N SER A 53 15.95 13.57 6.55
CA SER A 53 15.38 14.41 7.62
C SER A 53 16.28 15.57 8.06
N LYS A 54 17.57 15.56 7.68
CA LYS A 54 18.50 16.69 7.91
C LYS A 54 18.30 17.81 6.87
N LYS A 55 17.65 17.52 5.74
CA LYS A 55 17.44 18.48 4.65
C LYS A 55 16.00 18.94 4.56
N THR A 56 15.04 18.06 4.84
CA THR A 56 13.61 18.32 4.64
C THR A 56 12.77 17.45 5.57
N LEU A 57 11.47 17.71 5.65
CA LEU A 57 10.52 16.84 6.33
C LEU A 57 10.37 15.51 5.57
N VAL A 58 10.38 14.39 6.28
CA VAL A 58 10.11 13.07 5.71
C VAL A 58 8.78 12.54 6.22
N LEU A 59 7.84 12.28 5.31
CA LEU A 59 6.57 11.60 5.62
C LEU A 59 6.67 10.14 5.19
N VAL A 60 6.55 9.21 6.14
CA VAL A 60 6.47 7.78 5.89
C VAL A 60 5.05 7.30 6.11
N ASP A 61 4.38 6.92 5.02
CA ASP A 61 3.05 6.32 5.07
C ASP A 61 3.17 4.81 5.32
N GLU A 62 2.87 4.41 6.55
CA GLU A 62 2.91 3.03 7.04
C GLU A 62 1.51 2.39 7.07
N ALA A 63 0.63 2.74 6.15
CA ALA A 63 -0.76 2.26 6.12
C ALA A 63 -0.91 0.72 6.06
N TYR A 64 0.13 0.01 5.67
CA TYR A 64 0.14 -1.46 5.57
C TYR A 64 1.14 -2.13 6.52
N ASN A 65 1.74 -1.38 7.44
CA ASN A 65 2.84 -1.89 8.27
C ASN A 65 2.42 -3.11 9.11
N GLU A 66 1.21 -3.13 9.65
CA GLU A 66 0.70 -4.22 10.47
C GLU A 66 0.54 -5.54 9.69
N LEU A 67 0.52 -5.49 8.35
CA LEU A 67 0.47 -6.67 7.48
C LEU A 67 1.85 -7.27 7.20
N THR A 68 2.93 -6.60 7.58
CA THR A 68 4.30 -7.11 7.41
C THR A 68 4.61 -8.21 8.44
N ASP A 69 5.68 -8.98 8.19
CA ASP A 69 6.06 -10.07 9.10
C ASP A 69 6.57 -9.54 10.45
N ASP A 70 7.30 -8.44 10.44
CA ASP A 70 7.81 -7.76 11.65
C ASP A 70 7.45 -6.26 11.61
N PRO A 71 6.21 -5.89 12.01
CA PRO A 71 5.77 -4.50 12.02
C PRO A 71 6.64 -3.55 12.85
N PRO A 72 7.15 -3.94 14.04
CA PRO A 72 8.07 -3.10 14.81
C PRO A 72 9.39 -2.80 14.08
N ALA A 73 10.02 -3.82 13.49
CA ALA A 73 11.30 -3.65 12.78
C ALA A 73 11.15 -2.79 11.50
N ASN A 74 10.00 -2.87 10.85
CA ASN A 74 9.72 -2.14 9.60
C ASN A 74 9.27 -0.69 9.83
N SER A 75 8.99 -0.30 11.07
CA SER A 75 8.49 1.05 11.38
C SER A 75 9.59 2.08 11.54
N MET A 76 9.29 3.31 11.10
CA MET A 76 10.15 4.48 11.30
C MET A 76 9.78 5.30 12.56
N ILE A 77 8.80 4.86 13.36
CA ILE A 77 8.46 5.49 14.66
C ILE A 77 9.67 5.68 15.58
N PRO A 78 10.63 4.72 15.70
CA PRO A 78 11.81 4.92 16.54
C PRO A 78 12.63 6.16 16.15
N LEU A 79 12.66 6.54 14.87
CA LEU A 79 13.36 7.74 14.41
C LEU A 79 12.65 9.04 14.82
N VAL A 80 11.31 9.04 14.86
CA VAL A 80 10.53 10.16 15.40
C VAL A 80 10.88 10.37 16.87
N LYS A 81 10.93 9.28 17.66
CA LYS A 81 11.32 9.30 19.08
C LYS A 81 12.77 9.76 19.29
N ALA A 82 13.65 9.50 18.33
CA ALA A 82 15.04 9.95 18.34
C ALA A 82 15.23 11.41 17.90
N GLY A 83 14.14 12.15 17.63
CA GLY A 83 14.16 13.57 17.29
C GLY A 83 14.44 13.90 15.82
N HIS A 84 14.35 12.92 14.92
CA HIS A 84 14.45 13.19 13.49
C HIS A 84 13.20 13.89 12.96
N ASN A 85 13.37 14.76 11.96
CA ASN A 85 12.26 15.48 11.31
C ASN A 85 11.43 14.55 10.39
N ILE A 86 10.68 13.64 11.02
CA ILE A 86 9.93 12.59 10.37
C ILE A 86 8.50 12.58 10.93
N ILE A 87 7.54 12.33 10.03
CA ILE A 87 6.16 12.02 10.37
C ILE A 87 5.88 10.59 9.89
N VAL A 88 5.32 9.77 10.76
CA VAL A 88 4.79 8.44 10.40
C VAL A 88 3.27 8.51 10.39
N ALA A 89 2.67 8.17 9.24
CA ALA A 89 1.21 8.13 9.09
C ALA A 89 0.71 6.69 9.13
N ARG A 90 -0.39 6.44 9.86
CA ARG A 90 -1.06 5.14 9.98
C ARG A 90 -2.58 5.27 9.84
N THR A 91 -3.26 4.18 9.57
CA THR A 91 -4.68 4.19 9.28
C THR A 91 -5.42 2.98 9.87
N PHE A 92 -6.66 3.19 10.25
CA PHE A 92 -7.60 2.13 10.56
C PHE A 92 -8.34 1.57 9.32
N SER A 93 -8.03 2.10 8.13
CA SER A 93 -8.70 1.72 6.87
C SER A 93 -8.31 0.35 6.31
N LYS A 94 -7.22 -0.27 6.78
CA LYS A 94 -6.65 -1.49 6.17
C LYS A 94 -6.91 -2.70 7.05
N ILE A 95 -5.94 -3.18 7.81
CA ILE A 95 -6.07 -4.40 8.62
C ILE A 95 -7.25 -4.34 9.61
N TYR A 96 -7.55 -3.15 10.13
CA TYR A 96 -8.66 -2.94 11.06
C TYR A 96 -10.05 -2.93 10.40
N GLY A 97 -10.14 -2.96 9.06
CA GLY A 97 -11.41 -3.02 8.33
C GLY A 97 -12.27 -1.75 8.38
N LEU A 98 -11.76 -0.64 8.92
CA LEU A 98 -12.52 0.59 9.18
C LEU A 98 -12.40 1.65 8.08
N ALA A 99 -12.22 1.24 6.82
CA ALA A 99 -12.03 2.18 5.70
C ALA A 99 -13.17 3.21 5.57
N GLY A 100 -14.41 2.80 5.80
CA GLY A 100 -15.59 3.69 5.75
C GLY A 100 -15.66 4.70 6.90
N MET A 101 -14.98 4.43 8.02
CA MET A 101 -14.99 5.31 9.20
C MET A 101 -14.05 6.51 9.08
N ARG A 102 -13.15 6.53 8.10
CA ARG A 102 -12.24 7.65 7.81
C ARG A 102 -11.38 8.08 9.00
N VAL A 103 -10.78 7.12 9.71
CA VAL A 103 -9.90 7.36 10.87
C VAL A 103 -8.47 6.93 10.54
N GLY A 104 -7.52 7.75 10.91
CA GLY A 104 -6.09 7.50 10.85
C GLY A 104 -5.39 8.38 11.88
N TYR A 105 -4.09 8.22 12.03
CA TYR A 105 -3.30 9.00 12.96
C TYR A 105 -1.87 9.19 12.44
N MET A 106 -1.20 10.18 12.99
CA MET A 106 0.21 10.46 12.72
C MET A 106 0.99 10.43 14.02
N ILE A 107 2.23 10.00 13.93
CA ILE A 107 3.23 10.11 14.98
C ILE A 107 4.29 11.08 14.49
N ALA A 108 4.50 12.17 15.22
CA ALA A 108 5.42 13.24 14.87
C ALA A 108 6.04 13.85 16.13
N SER A 109 7.04 14.71 15.97
CA SER A 109 7.53 15.57 17.06
C SER A 109 6.43 16.56 17.49
N GLU A 110 6.58 17.14 18.69
CA GLU A 110 5.68 18.19 19.18
C GLU A 110 5.63 19.36 18.21
N GLU A 111 6.78 19.85 17.74
CA GLU A 111 6.89 20.94 16.75
C GLU A 111 6.10 20.65 15.46
N ASN A 112 6.28 19.46 14.86
CA ASN A 112 5.55 19.07 13.66
C ASN A 112 4.05 18.93 13.94
N THR A 113 3.67 18.45 15.11
CA THR A 113 2.26 18.32 15.52
C THR A 113 1.61 19.69 15.68
N GLU A 114 2.29 20.63 16.32
CA GLU A 114 1.81 22.02 16.43
C GLU A 114 1.67 22.68 15.06
N TRP A 115 2.67 22.48 14.19
CA TRP A 115 2.63 23.04 12.84
C TRP A 115 1.43 22.49 12.04
N ILE A 116 1.18 21.17 12.07
CA ILE A 116 0.03 20.54 11.41
C ILE A 116 -1.28 21.09 11.99
N ASN A 117 -1.38 21.25 13.31
CA ASN A 117 -2.59 21.74 13.98
C ASN A 117 -2.95 23.18 13.62
N ARG A 118 -1.98 24.01 13.20
CA ARG A 118 -2.26 25.38 12.72
C ARG A 118 -3.07 25.41 11.42
N TYR A 119 -2.94 24.36 10.58
CA TYR A 119 -3.61 24.26 9.29
C TYR A 119 -4.75 23.24 9.28
N GLY A 120 -4.84 22.42 10.32
CA GLY A 120 -5.88 21.42 10.48
C GLY A 120 -7.08 21.96 11.24
N MET A 121 -8.24 21.36 11.01
CA MET A 121 -9.46 21.68 11.80
C MET A 121 -9.47 20.97 13.17
N GLY A 122 -8.35 20.36 13.59
CA GLY A 122 -8.22 19.64 14.85
C GLY A 122 -9.16 18.44 14.96
N GLY A 123 -9.45 18.03 16.18
CA GLY A 123 -10.31 16.88 16.48
C GLY A 123 -11.79 17.07 16.11
N TYR A 124 -12.23 18.27 15.78
CA TYR A 124 -13.63 18.58 15.44
C TYR A 124 -14.11 17.90 14.14
N THR A 125 -13.19 17.45 13.28
CA THR A 125 -13.52 16.76 12.03
C THR A 125 -13.60 15.24 12.16
N LEU A 126 -13.22 14.67 13.30
CA LEU A 126 -13.30 13.24 13.55
C LEU A 126 -14.73 12.84 13.93
N ASN A 127 -15.32 11.91 13.20
CA ASN A 127 -16.62 11.37 13.58
C ASN A 127 -16.46 10.46 14.83
N GLN A 128 -17.34 10.66 15.80
CA GLN A 128 -17.26 10.01 17.10
C GLN A 128 -17.43 8.47 17.01
N ALA A 129 -18.28 8.00 16.09
CA ALA A 129 -18.46 6.57 15.86
C ALA A 129 -17.17 5.93 15.33
N GLY A 130 -16.49 6.59 14.38
CA GLY A 130 -15.21 6.13 13.84
C GLY A 130 -14.11 6.12 14.91
N LEU A 131 -14.05 7.14 15.76
CA LEU A 131 -13.08 7.21 16.85
C LEU A 131 -13.32 6.07 17.87
N ALA A 132 -14.57 5.86 18.30
CA ALA A 132 -14.93 4.77 19.21
C ALA A 132 -14.58 3.41 18.62
N ALA A 133 -14.88 3.18 17.33
CA ALA A 133 -14.53 1.94 16.65
C ALA A 133 -12.99 1.75 16.55
N ALA A 134 -12.24 2.80 16.25
CA ALA A 134 -10.79 2.75 16.22
C ALA A 134 -10.18 2.40 17.56
N ILE A 135 -10.65 3.02 18.66
CA ILE A 135 -10.21 2.73 20.02
C ILE A 135 -10.51 1.27 20.38
N ALA A 136 -11.71 0.79 20.10
CA ALA A 136 -12.12 -0.57 20.40
C ALA A 136 -11.30 -1.62 19.63
N SER A 137 -10.92 -1.32 18.37
CA SER A 137 -10.18 -2.25 17.51
C SER A 137 -8.67 -2.23 17.69
N TYR A 138 -8.11 -1.17 18.31
CA TYR A 138 -6.67 -0.93 18.35
C TYR A 138 -5.88 -2.06 19.03
N ASN A 139 -6.43 -2.63 20.10
CA ASN A 139 -5.83 -3.71 20.89
C ASN A 139 -6.51 -5.08 20.66
N ASP A 140 -7.31 -5.23 19.61
CA ASP A 140 -7.93 -6.51 19.27
C ASP A 140 -6.94 -7.40 18.49
N GLU A 141 -5.97 -7.95 19.21
CA GLU A 141 -4.94 -8.80 18.62
C GLU A 141 -5.52 -10.05 17.95
N ALA A 142 -6.62 -10.59 18.48
CA ALA A 142 -7.28 -11.76 17.90
C ALA A 142 -7.84 -11.43 16.50
N PHE A 143 -8.50 -10.28 16.36
CA PHE A 143 -8.99 -9.82 15.07
C PHE A 143 -7.86 -9.52 14.09
N LEU A 144 -6.79 -8.83 14.54
CA LEU A 144 -5.65 -8.51 13.69
C LEU A 144 -4.96 -9.78 13.17
N THR A 145 -4.77 -10.78 14.02
CA THR A 145 -4.22 -12.09 13.63
C THR A 145 -5.14 -12.77 12.61
N PHE A 146 -6.44 -12.84 12.90
CA PHE A 146 -7.43 -13.41 11.98
C PHE A 146 -7.38 -12.76 10.59
N VAL A 147 -7.35 -11.41 10.52
CA VAL A 147 -7.30 -10.70 9.24
C VAL A 147 -5.99 -10.97 8.51
N LYS A 148 -4.85 -10.96 9.23
CA LYS A 148 -3.53 -11.26 8.65
C LYS A 148 -3.49 -12.65 8.04
N ASP A 149 -3.99 -13.66 8.75
CA ASP A 149 -4.05 -15.04 8.28
C ASP A 149 -4.94 -15.15 7.02
N LYS A 150 -6.10 -14.49 7.01
CA LYS A 150 -6.99 -14.47 5.84
C LYS A 150 -6.37 -13.76 4.64
N VAL A 151 -5.59 -12.70 4.85
CA VAL A 151 -4.84 -12.04 3.76
C VAL A 151 -3.74 -12.95 3.22
N ILE A 152 -3.03 -13.69 4.07
CA ILE A 152 -2.01 -14.65 3.65
C ILE A 152 -2.65 -15.79 2.83
N GLU A 153 -3.74 -16.39 3.31
CA GLU A 153 -4.51 -17.43 2.61
C GLU A 153 -4.97 -16.94 1.23
N ALA A 154 -5.60 -15.77 1.19
CA ALA A 154 -6.09 -15.17 -0.06
C ALA A 154 -4.97 -14.88 -1.06
N LYS A 155 -3.82 -14.36 -0.59
CA LYS A 155 -2.64 -14.14 -1.45
C LYS A 155 -2.11 -15.45 -2.02
N GLY A 156 -2.07 -16.53 -1.22
CA GLY A 156 -1.68 -17.86 -1.69
C GLY A 156 -2.55 -18.32 -2.85
N LEU A 157 -3.87 -18.28 -2.70
CA LEU A 157 -4.82 -18.65 -3.77
C LEU A 157 -4.59 -17.84 -5.06
N VAL A 158 -4.42 -16.53 -4.93
CA VAL A 158 -4.17 -15.67 -6.11
C VAL A 158 -2.84 -16.04 -6.76
N MET A 159 -1.76 -16.21 -6.00
CA MET A 159 -0.44 -16.55 -6.55
C MET A 159 -0.44 -17.89 -7.28
N ASP A 160 -1.12 -18.91 -6.73
CA ASP A 160 -1.28 -20.21 -7.38
C ASP A 160 -2.10 -20.10 -8.67
N GLY A 161 -3.21 -19.33 -8.63
CA GLY A 161 -4.03 -19.08 -9.81
C GLY A 161 -3.29 -18.34 -10.91
N LEU A 162 -2.49 -17.33 -10.56
CA LEU A 162 -1.65 -16.60 -11.52
C LEU A 162 -0.61 -17.53 -12.16
N LYS A 163 0.09 -18.33 -11.36
CA LYS A 163 1.08 -19.29 -11.83
C LYS A 163 0.47 -20.33 -12.78
N ALA A 164 -0.72 -20.86 -12.46
CA ALA A 164 -1.44 -21.81 -13.31
C ALA A 164 -1.82 -21.22 -14.68
N ASN A 165 -1.91 -19.89 -14.79
CA ASN A 165 -2.24 -19.18 -16.03
C ASN A 165 -1.01 -18.47 -16.66
N GLY A 166 0.21 -18.82 -16.25
CA GLY A 166 1.43 -18.27 -16.84
C GLY A 166 1.69 -16.80 -16.52
N LEU A 167 0.99 -16.24 -15.52
CA LEU A 167 1.17 -14.88 -15.04
C LEU A 167 2.14 -14.82 -13.87
N THR A 168 2.72 -13.64 -13.67
CA THR A 168 3.59 -13.34 -12.54
C THR A 168 3.06 -12.13 -11.76
N ALA A 169 3.56 -11.95 -10.56
CA ALA A 169 3.23 -10.80 -9.72
C ALA A 169 4.40 -10.40 -8.84
N LEU A 170 4.39 -9.17 -8.35
CA LEU A 170 5.37 -8.72 -7.38
C LEU A 170 5.10 -9.35 -5.99
N PRO A 171 6.14 -9.63 -5.21
CA PRO A 171 5.99 -9.94 -3.80
C PRO A 171 5.24 -8.80 -3.09
N SER A 172 4.28 -9.14 -2.24
CA SER A 172 3.45 -8.12 -1.59
C SER A 172 3.39 -8.29 -0.08
N SER A 173 3.71 -7.22 0.64
CA SER A 173 3.52 -7.06 2.09
C SER A 173 2.26 -6.26 2.42
N THR A 174 1.29 -6.21 1.50
CA THR A 174 0.00 -5.51 1.65
C THR A 174 -1.17 -6.48 1.55
N ASN A 175 -2.40 -5.96 1.58
CA ASN A 175 -3.62 -6.72 1.31
C ASN A 175 -4.05 -6.68 -0.17
N PHE A 176 -3.11 -6.55 -1.09
CA PHE A 176 -3.33 -6.62 -2.53
C PHE A 176 -2.10 -7.21 -3.23
N ILE A 177 -2.29 -7.63 -4.47
CA ILE A 177 -1.23 -8.14 -5.34
C ILE A 177 -1.19 -7.28 -6.60
N PHE A 178 0.02 -6.95 -7.08
CA PHE A 178 0.26 -6.26 -8.33
C PHE A 178 0.73 -7.27 -9.37
N VAL A 179 -0.14 -7.54 -10.34
CA VAL A 179 -0.05 -8.63 -11.30
C VAL A 179 0.52 -8.12 -12.61
N ASP A 180 1.55 -8.78 -13.11
CA ASP A 180 2.11 -8.52 -14.44
C ASP A 180 1.34 -9.32 -15.50
N LEU A 181 0.70 -8.63 -16.41
CA LEU A 181 -0.02 -9.21 -17.55
C LEU A 181 0.89 -9.39 -18.79
N GLY A 182 2.21 -9.17 -18.64
CA GLY A 182 3.17 -9.26 -19.74
C GLY A 182 2.88 -8.23 -20.85
N LYS A 183 2.39 -8.71 -21.99
CA LYS A 183 1.95 -7.85 -23.12
C LYS A 183 0.47 -7.46 -23.05
N GLY A 184 -0.25 -7.90 -22.01
CA GLY A 184 -1.69 -7.65 -21.86
C GLY A 184 -1.98 -6.22 -21.40
N ASP A 185 -3.13 -5.69 -21.81
CA ASP A 185 -3.63 -4.40 -21.37
C ASP A 185 -4.46 -4.55 -20.08
N ALA A 186 -4.05 -3.85 -19.02
CA ALA A 186 -4.67 -3.97 -17.71
C ALA A 186 -6.11 -3.40 -17.67
N GLU A 187 -6.45 -2.45 -18.55
CA GLU A 187 -7.81 -1.93 -18.62
C GLU A 187 -8.74 -2.90 -19.35
N LEU A 188 -8.27 -3.56 -20.41
CA LEU A 188 -9.02 -4.62 -21.07
C LEU A 188 -9.22 -5.83 -20.15
N PHE A 189 -8.19 -6.19 -19.37
CA PHE A 189 -8.31 -7.24 -18.37
C PHE A 189 -9.33 -6.89 -17.27
N ARG A 190 -9.28 -5.65 -16.77
CA ARG A 190 -10.28 -5.13 -15.81
C ARG A 190 -11.69 -5.20 -16.38
N ALA A 191 -11.86 -4.77 -17.63
CA ALA A 191 -13.16 -4.82 -18.30
C ALA A 191 -13.68 -6.26 -18.47
N ALA A 192 -12.81 -7.20 -18.85
CA ALA A 192 -13.15 -8.62 -18.94
C ALA A 192 -13.56 -9.23 -17.60
N MET A 193 -12.89 -8.86 -16.51
CA MET A 193 -13.27 -9.24 -15.14
C MET A 193 -14.63 -8.65 -14.75
N ALA A 194 -14.89 -7.39 -15.10
CA ALA A 194 -16.15 -6.72 -14.79
C ALA A 194 -17.37 -7.37 -15.50
N GLU A 195 -17.19 -7.98 -16.69
CA GLU A 195 -18.23 -8.78 -17.36
C GLU A 195 -18.66 -10.00 -16.52
N LYS A 196 -17.86 -10.38 -15.50
CA LYS A 196 -18.14 -11.48 -14.55
C LYS A 196 -18.51 -10.97 -13.16
N ASP A 197 -18.84 -9.68 -13.07
CA ASP A 197 -19.13 -9.01 -11.80
C ASP A 197 -17.97 -9.09 -10.80
N ILE A 198 -16.73 -9.01 -11.32
CA ILE A 198 -15.49 -8.98 -10.53
C ILE A 198 -14.79 -7.64 -10.76
N HIS A 199 -14.80 -6.78 -9.74
CA HIS A 199 -14.27 -5.43 -9.82
C HIS A 199 -12.85 -5.36 -9.25
N ILE A 200 -11.87 -5.25 -10.16
CA ILE A 200 -10.45 -5.09 -9.84
C ILE A 200 -9.94 -3.73 -10.34
N ARG A 201 -8.72 -3.38 -9.99
CA ARG A 201 -8.07 -2.20 -10.55
C ARG A 201 -7.35 -2.55 -11.84
N GLY A 202 -7.65 -1.82 -12.93
CA GLY A 202 -6.92 -1.82 -14.18
C GLY A 202 -5.67 -0.94 -14.11
N ILE A 203 -5.42 -0.18 -15.15
CA ILE A 203 -4.24 0.71 -15.27
C ILE A 203 -4.06 1.56 -14.01
N TYR A 204 -2.85 1.52 -13.48
CA TYR A 204 -2.43 2.34 -12.37
C TYR A 204 -1.34 3.32 -12.80
N ARG A 205 -1.72 4.57 -13.04
CA ARG A 205 -0.82 5.62 -13.57
C ARG A 205 -0.24 5.21 -14.94
N THR A 206 1.09 5.00 -15.00
CA THR A 206 1.83 4.61 -16.22
C THR A 206 2.00 3.09 -16.38
N TYR A 207 1.49 2.30 -15.44
CA TYR A 207 1.60 0.84 -15.47
C TYR A 207 0.44 0.24 -16.27
N THR A 208 0.58 0.24 -17.60
CA THR A 208 -0.49 -0.16 -18.53
C THR A 208 -0.72 -1.67 -18.62
N ASN A 209 0.31 -2.45 -18.30
CA ASN A 209 0.28 -3.92 -18.29
C ASN A 209 0.23 -4.52 -16.87
N TRP A 210 0.02 -3.70 -15.85
CA TRP A 210 -0.05 -4.14 -14.47
C TRP A 210 -1.46 -3.92 -13.90
N SER A 211 -2.06 -4.99 -13.41
CA SER A 211 -3.36 -4.98 -12.73
C SER A 211 -3.17 -5.16 -11.23
N ARG A 212 -4.05 -4.54 -10.41
CA ARG A 212 -4.02 -4.72 -8.96
C ARG A 212 -5.30 -5.34 -8.46
N VAL A 213 -5.19 -6.50 -7.81
CA VAL A 213 -6.29 -7.18 -7.12
C VAL A 213 -6.12 -7.04 -5.62
N SER A 214 -7.18 -6.64 -4.92
CA SER A 214 -7.22 -6.57 -3.45
C SER A 214 -7.77 -7.86 -2.87
N MET A 215 -7.19 -8.30 -1.76
CA MET A 215 -7.67 -9.46 -1.02
C MET A 215 -8.99 -9.12 -0.32
N GLY A 216 -9.97 -9.95 -0.55
CA GLY A 216 -11.31 -9.89 0.05
C GLY A 216 -11.63 -11.19 0.78
N LYS A 217 -12.93 -11.54 0.85
CA LYS A 217 -13.37 -12.85 1.34
C LYS A 217 -12.79 -13.95 0.46
N ILE A 218 -12.44 -15.09 1.05
CA ILE A 218 -11.84 -16.22 0.31
C ILE A 218 -12.70 -16.65 -0.90
N ALA A 219 -14.02 -16.69 -0.72
CA ALA A 219 -14.93 -17.02 -1.81
C ALA A 219 -14.88 -16.03 -2.99
N ASP A 220 -14.73 -14.73 -2.72
CA ASP A 220 -14.60 -13.71 -3.76
C ASP A 220 -13.24 -13.80 -4.46
N VAL A 221 -12.18 -14.11 -3.71
CA VAL A 221 -10.85 -14.34 -4.24
C VAL A 221 -10.83 -15.59 -5.12
N GLN A 222 -11.51 -16.66 -4.74
CA GLN A 222 -11.65 -17.85 -5.57
C GLN A 222 -12.37 -17.55 -6.90
N ARG A 223 -13.47 -16.76 -6.85
CA ARG A 223 -14.15 -16.30 -8.08
C ARG A 223 -13.21 -15.55 -9.02
N TYR A 224 -12.34 -14.69 -8.46
CA TYR A 224 -11.32 -13.99 -9.25
C TYR A 224 -10.35 -14.99 -9.91
N VAL A 225 -9.85 -15.96 -9.17
CA VAL A 225 -8.91 -16.98 -9.67
C VAL A 225 -9.56 -17.80 -10.79
N ASP A 226 -10.78 -18.27 -10.58
CA ASP A 226 -11.54 -19.06 -11.57
C ASP A 226 -11.83 -18.28 -12.86
N ALA A 227 -11.94 -16.96 -12.76
CA ALA A 227 -12.21 -16.10 -13.90
C ALA A 227 -10.98 -15.74 -14.74
N ILE A 228 -9.76 -15.93 -14.23
CA ILE A 228 -8.51 -15.53 -14.91
C ILE A 228 -8.43 -16.07 -16.34
N PRO A 229 -8.61 -17.39 -16.61
CA PRO A 229 -8.42 -17.92 -17.98
C PRO A 229 -9.29 -17.22 -19.01
N GLN A 230 -10.58 -17.10 -18.72
CA GLN A 230 -11.53 -16.48 -19.66
C GLN A 230 -11.32 -14.97 -19.79
N ALA A 231 -10.91 -14.28 -18.70
CA ALA A 231 -10.61 -12.86 -18.75
C ALA A 231 -9.38 -12.57 -19.62
N LEU A 232 -8.35 -13.43 -19.58
CA LEU A 232 -7.17 -13.36 -20.45
C LEU A 232 -7.53 -13.58 -21.91
N GLU A 233 -8.38 -14.57 -22.21
CA GLU A 233 -8.88 -14.82 -23.55
C GLU A 233 -9.63 -13.62 -24.11
N THR A 234 -10.57 -13.07 -23.33
CA THR A 234 -11.36 -11.89 -23.72
C THR A 234 -10.48 -10.66 -23.94
N MET A 235 -9.53 -10.41 -23.04
CA MET A 235 -8.54 -9.34 -23.15
C MET A 235 -7.75 -9.46 -24.46
N THR A 236 -7.21 -10.66 -24.75
CA THR A 236 -6.39 -10.91 -25.95
C THR A 236 -7.20 -10.71 -27.24
N LYS A 237 -8.44 -11.19 -27.27
CA LYS A 237 -9.34 -10.95 -28.43
C LYS A 237 -9.57 -9.47 -28.68
N LYS A 238 -9.85 -8.69 -27.62
CA LYS A 238 -10.10 -7.25 -27.72
C LYS A 238 -8.85 -6.44 -28.04
N GLN A 239 -7.67 -6.93 -27.63
CA GLN A 239 -6.40 -6.27 -27.92
C GLN A 239 -5.95 -6.43 -29.36
N ASN A 240 -6.39 -7.51 -30.03
CA ASN A 240 -6.05 -7.84 -31.42
C ASN A 240 -7.13 -7.38 -32.44
N ALA A 241 -8.23 -6.82 -31.97
CA ALA A 241 -9.33 -6.29 -32.81
C ALA A 241 -9.14 -4.81 -33.12
#